data_0ca1d4062caf753913980b30aa4a7b14
#
_entry.id   0ca1d4062caf753913980b30aa4a7b14
#
_cell.length_a   1.000
_cell.length_b   1.000
_cell.length_c   1.000
_cell.angle_alpha   90.00
_cell.angle_beta   90.00
_cell.angle_gamma   90.00
#
_symmetry.space_group_name_H-M   'P 1'
#
loop_
_entity.id
_entity.type
_entity.pdbx_description
1 polymer ?
#
loop_
_entity_poly.entity_id
_entity_poly.type
_entity_poly.pdbx_seq_one_letter_code
_entity_poly.pdbx_strand_id
1 'polypeptide(L)'
;MRHLHVSSDAIETTLRGKDVLAMPMLNKGVAFTEEERKELGLEGLLPPTILTLDEQVKRAYEQFKAQPDNLRKNVSLNDLHNRNEVLFYRLLTDHLSEMLPVVYTPTVGQAIQEYSHEYRRPGGVYLSIDNPEGIEQAFKNTGKSPEDIDLMVITDSESILGIGDWGVGGINIAIGKLAVYTAAAGIDPSRVLPVVLDVGTNNKELLEDPLYIGNRHERIRGDRYNEFVDTFIEKALEQFPNALLHWEDFGNVNARHIIEKYGKKILTFNDDIQGTGAVTLAAVFSAVQVTKTPISEHRVVIFGPGTAGIGVADQIRDAMVLDGISKEEAHARFWPIDYRGLLTDDMDDLLGFQDPYARKASEVEGFARDEEGKISLLEVVKQVKPTILIGTSGQAGAFTEEIIKEMAKHAERPAILPMSNPTKLAEAVPEDLLNWTDGKALIATGSPFDPVTYKGVTYEIGQSNNAFVFPGLGLGSIVVKAKVITDSMFAACADAVAKMVDSAKPGASLLPSIKQLREVSVSVAIEVAKAAIEDGVAEEVPEDVEKAVNDAIWNPIYRTIKATK
;
A
#
# COMPACT_ATOMS: atom_id res chain seq x y z
N MET A 1 2.70 -19.87 19.79
CA MET A 1 2.08 -21.13 19.30
C MET A 1 2.61 -22.34 20.10
N ARG A 2 1.98 -22.70 21.21
CA ARG A 2 2.44 -23.76 22.15
C ARG A 2 2.57 -25.17 21.53
N HIS A 3 2.11 -25.39 20.31
CA HIS A 3 2.04 -26.71 19.67
C HIS A 3 2.88 -26.82 18.40
N LEU A 4 3.63 -25.78 18.03
CA LEU A 4 4.41 -25.75 16.79
C LEU A 4 5.83 -25.29 17.06
N HIS A 5 6.79 -25.97 16.43
CA HIS A 5 8.14 -25.50 16.26
C HIS A 5 8.47 -25.50 14.77
N VAL A 6 8.73 -24.30 14.21
CA VAL A 6 8.95 -24.11 12.77
C VAL A 6 10.44 -23.93 12.53
N SER A 7 11.02 -24.79 11.67
CA SER A 7 12.37 -24.65 11.15
C SER A 7 12.36 -24.42 9.63
N SER A 8 13.52 -24.18 9.03
CA SER A 8 13.64 -24.04 7.56
C SER A 8 13.04 -25.22 6.79
N ASP A 9 13.23 -26.44 7.29
CA ASP A 9 12.96 -27.68 6.55
C ASP A 9 11.75 -28.46 7.06
N ALA A 10 11.33 -28.23 8.31
CA ALA A 10 10.29 -28.99 8.95
C ALA A 10 9.45 -28.16 9.93
N ILE A 11 8.23 -28.60 10.14
CA ILE A 11 7.34 -28.10 11.20
C ILE A 11 7.11 -29.25 12.17
N GLU A 12 7.48 -29.07 13.43
CA GLU A 12 7.21 -30.03 14.50
C GLU A 12 5.93 -29.65 15.21
N THR A 13 5.05 -30.64 15.48
CA THR A 13 3.76 -30.40 16.12
C THR A 13 3.33 -31.51 17.05
N THR A 14 2.65 -31.11 18.13
CA THR A 14 1.93 -32.05 19.03
C THR A 14 0.52 -32.37 18.54
N LEU A 15 0.00 -31.65 17.53
CA LEU A 15 -1.34 -31.85 16.96
C LEU A 15 -1.45 -33.18 16.21
N ARG A 16 -2.63 -33.78 16.22
CA ARG A 16 -2.94 -35.05 15.54
C ARG A 16 -4.32 -35.01 14.88
N GLY A 17 -4.52 -35.84 13.88
CA GLY A 17 -5.82 -36.08 13.27
C GLY A 17 -6.48 -34.83 12.73
N LYS A 18 -7.71 -34.58 13.14
CA LYS A 18 -8.51 -33.43 12.67
C LYS A 18 -7.89 -32.07 13.02
N ASP A 19 -7.15 -31.99 14.13
CA ASP A 19 -6.55 -30.73 14.57
C ASP A 19 -5.44 -30.26 13.60
N VAL A 20 -4.69 -31.21 13.01
CA VAL A 20 -3.72 -30.92 11.94
C VAL A 20 -4.44 -30.37 10.70
N LEU A 21 -5.55 -31.01 10.30
CA LEU A 21 -6.33 -30.59 9.12
C LEU A 21 -7.08 -29.26 9.33
N ALA A 22 -7.37 -28.91 10.59
CA ALA A 22 -8.03 -27.65 10.93
C ALA A 22 -7.08 -26.44 10.97
N MET A 23 -5.76 -26.67 10.97
CA MET A 23 -4.75 -25.59 11.02
C MET A 23 -4.23 -25.28 9.61
N PRO A 24 -4.54 -24.10 9.02
CA PRO A 24 -4.21 -23.77 7.63
C PRO A 24 -2.73 -23.89 7.28
N MET A 25 -1.85 -23.51 8.22
CA MET A 25 -0.38 -23.60 8.06
C MET A 25 0.12 -25.06 7.96
N LEU A 26 -0.57 -26.01 8.60
CA LEU A 26 -0.19 -27.43 8.62
C LEU A 26 -0.89 -28.22 7.53
N ASN A 27 -2.08 -27.80 7.14
CA ASN A 27 -2.94 -28.58 6.24
C ASN A 27 -2.40 -28.60 4.82
N LYS A 28 -1.87 -29.76 4.40
CA LYS A 28 -1.43 -30.03 3.02
C LYS A 28 -2.53 -30.63 2.14
N GLY A 29 -3.75 -30.80 2.65
CA GLY A 29 -4.81 -31.52 1.96
C GLY A 29 -4.38 -32.94 1.61
N VAL A 30 -4.45 -33.30 0.34
CA VAL A 30 -4.07 -34.66 -0.11
C VAL A 30 -2.57 -34.80 -0.42
N ALA A 31 -1.75 -33.78 -0.12
CA ALA A 31 -0.29 -33.86 -0.33
C ALA A 31 0.47 -34.43 0.88
N PHE A 32 -0.16 -34.74 1.98
CA PHE A 32 0.49 -35.46 3.07
C PHE A 32 1.05 -36.81 2.58
N THR A 33 2.35 -37.07 2.82
CA THR A 33 2.99 -38.35 2.48
C THR A 33 2.41 -39.48 3.30
N GLU A 34 2.68 -40.73 2.91
CA GLU A 34 2.21 -41.90 3.67
C GLU A 34 2.76 -41.91 5.11
N GLU A 35 4.03 -41.52 5.27
CA GLU A 35 4.69 -41.41 6.57
C GLU A 35 4.00 -40.34 7.43
N GLU A 36 3.78 -39.14 6.88
CA GLU A 36 3.09 -38.07 7.60
C GLU A 36 1.65 -38.45 7.98
N ARG A 37 0.92 -39.12 7.08
CA ARG A 37 -0.44 -39.61 7.38
C ARG A 37 -0.46 -40.55 8.58
N LYS A 38 0.55 -41.43 8.66
CA LYS A 38 0.70 -42.38 9.74
C LYS A 38 1.09 -41.71 11.05
N GLU A 39 2.13 -40.89 11.04
CA GLU A 39 2.67 -40.23 12.24
C GLU A 39 1.69 -39.22 12.83
N LEU A 40 0.95 -38.51 11.98
CA LEU A 40 -0.01 -37.47 12.39
C LEU A 40 -1.43 -38.01 12.62
N GLY A 41 -1.66 -39.32 12.43
CA GLY A 41 -2.98 -39.94 12.64
C GLY A 41 -4.01 -39.48 11.59
N LEU A 42 -3.63 -39.35 10.34
CA LEU A 42 -4.48 -38.88 9.23
C LEU A 42 -5.04 -40.05 8.39
N GLU A 43 -4.65 -41.31 8.68
CA GLU A 43 -5.12 -42.48 7.98
C GLU A 43 -6.65 -42.58 8.07
N GLY A 44 -7.32 -42.76 6.94
CA GLY A 44 -8.78 -42.82 6.86
C GLY A 44 -9.49 -41.46 6.91
N LEU A 45 -8.76 -40.34 7.16
CA LEU A 45 -9.31 -38.97 7.13
C LEU A 45 -9.11 -38.28 5.76
N LEU A 46 -8.22 -38.79 4.93
CA LEU A 46 -7.90 -38.25 3.61
C LEU A 46 -8.16 -39.29 2.52
N PRO A 47 -8.53 -38.85 1.30
CA PRO A 47 -8.55 -39.72 0.12
C PRO A 47 -7.19 -40.41 -0.09
N PRO A 48 -7.14 -41.64 -0.61
CA PRO A 48 -5.91 -42.44 -0.66
C PRO A 48 -4.83 -41.86 -1.57
N THR A 49 -5.22 -41.23 -2.67
CA THR A 49 -4.26 -40.66 -3.64
C THR A 49 -3.51 -39.46 -3.04
N ILE A 50 -2.21 -39.44 -3.23
CA ILE A 50 -1.34 -38.31 -2.87
C ILE A 50 -1.11 -37.47 -4.11
N LEU A 51 -1.42 -36.18 -4.03
CA LEU A 51 -1.14 -35.19 -5.09
C LEU A 51 0.00 -34.27 -4.66
N THR A 52 0.78 -33.86 -5.62
CA THR A 52 1.78 -32.80 -5.44
C THR A 52 1.13 -31.44 -5.19
N LEU A 53 1.90 -30.47 -4.70
CA LEU A 53 1.43 -29.09 -4.58
C LEU A 53 0.99 -28.52 -5.96
N ASP A 54 1.76 -28.79 -7.02
CA ASP A 54 1.46 -28.28 -8.37
C ASP A 54 0.16 -28.85 -8.95
N GLU A 55 -0.15 -30.13 -8.69
CA GLU A 55 -1.43 -30.73 -9.07
C GLU A 55 -2.60 -30.12 -8.29
N GLN A 56 -2.39 -29.78 -7.02
CA GLN A 56 -3.40 -29.08 -6.23
C GLN A 56 -3.59 -27.65 -6.68
N VAL A 57 -2.52 -26.92 -7.06
CA VAL A 57 -2.58 -25.57 -7.64
C VAL A 57 -3.41 -25.59 -8.93
N LYS A 58 -3.16 -26.54 -9.83
CA LYS A 58 -3.94 -26.68 -11.07
C LYS A 58 -5.44 -26.81 -10.78
N ARG A 59 -5.81 -27.70 -9.85
CA ARG A 59 -7.21 -27.89 -9.44
C ARG A 59 -7.79 -26.61 -8.81
N ALA A 60 -7.06 -25.97 -7.91
CA ALA A 60 -7.49 -24.73 -7.25
C ALA A 60 -7.69 -23.59 -8.27
N TYR A 61 -6.83 -23.51 -9.29
CA TYR A 61 -6.96 -22.54 -10.37
C TYR A 61 -8.19 -22.80 -11.24
N GLU A 62 -8.50 -24.07 -11.56
CA GLU A 62 -9.74 -24.43 -12.27
C GLU A 62 -10.98 -24.03 -11.44
N GLN A 63 -10.96 -24.27 -10.12
CA GLN A 63 -12.04 -23.86 -9.21
C GLN A 63 -12.19 -22.33 -9.14
N PHE A 64 -11.08 -21.58 -9.11
CA PHE A 64 -11.07 -20.13 -9.17
C PHE A 64 -11.71 -19.59 -10.46
N LYS A 65 -11.33 -20.15 -11.62
CA LYS A 65 -11.89 -19.74 -12.90
C LYS A 65 -13.37 -20.07 -13.07
N ALA A 66 -13.85 -21.09 -12.39
CA ALA A 66 -15.25 -21.50 -12.42
C ALA A 66 -16.17 -20.57 -11.60
N GLN A 67 -15.62 -19.66 -10.79
CA GLN A 67 -16.43 -18.72 -10.03
C GLN A 67 -17.09 -17.68 -10.96
N PRO A 68 -18.35 -17.30 -10.72
CA PRO A 68 -19.13 -16.48 -11.64
C PRO A 68 -18.67 -15.02 -11.76
N ASP A 69 -18.08 -14.48 -10.68
CA ASP A 69 -17.66 -13.08 -10.58
C ASP A 69 -16.47 -12.92 -9.62
N ASN A 70 -15.92 -11.71 -9.57
CA ASN A 70 -14.73 -11.43 -8.76
C ASN A 70 -15.00 -11.48 -7.26
N LEU A 71 -16.19 -11.12 -6.78
CA LEU A 71 -16.54 -11.25 -5.37
C LEU A 71 -16.56 -12.74 -4.95
N ARG A 72 -17.17 -13.61 -5.75
CA ARG A 72 -17.18 -15.07 -5.49
C ARG A 72 -15.79 -15.67 -5.61
N LYS A 73 -14.94 -15.17 -6.53
CA LYS A 73 -13.53 -15.53 -6.60
C LYS A 73 -12.79 -15.13 -5.30
N ASN A 74 -13.00 -13.91 -4.79
CA ASN A 74 -12.42 -13.46 -3.52
C ASN A 74 -12.85 -14.34 -2.35
N VAL A 75 -14.15 -14.61 -2.21
CA VAL A 75 -14.69 -15.51 -1.16
C VAL A 75 -14.07 -16.91 -1.26
N SER A 76 -13.94 -17.46 -2.47
CA SER A 76 -13.34 -18.78 -2.69
C SER A 76 -11.85 -18.81 -2.33
N LEU A 77 -11.11 -17.74 -2.63
CA LEU A 77 -9.70 -17.60 -2.25
C LEU A 77 -9.53 -17.46 -0.74
N ASN A 78 -10.40 -16.71 -0.07
CA ASN A 78 -10.40 -16.60 1.39
C ASN A 78 -10.74 -17.95 2.06
N ASP A 79 -11.66 -18.71 1.52
CA ASP A 79 -11.95 -20.08 1.98
C ASP A 79 -10.73 -21.00 1.80
N LEU A 80 -10.00 -20.87 0.70
CA LEU A 80 -8.76 -21.61 0.48
C LEU A 80 -7.67 -21.21 1.47
N HIS A 81 -7.46 -19.90 1.68
CA HIS A 81 -6.51 -19.36 2.66
C HIS A 81 -6.80 -19.91 4.07
N ASN A 82 -8.07 -19.90 4.49
CA ASN A 82 -8.51 -20.40 5.79
C ASN A 82 -8.36 -21.92 5.95
N ARG A 83 -8.10 -22.65 4.88
CA ARG A 83 -8.03 -24.12 4.87
C ARG A 83 -6.61 -24.64 4.60
N ASN A 84 -5.88 -24.00 3.67
CA ASN A 84 -4.54 -24.40 3.23
C ASN A 84 -3.76 -23.17 2.78
N GLU A 85 -3.05 -22.59 3.71
CA GLU A 85 -2.32 -21.33 3.53
C GLU A 85 -1.23 -21.45 2.45
N VAL A 86 -0.46 -22.53 2.44
CA VAL A 86 0.60 -22.76 1.44
C VAL A 86 0.02 -22.86 0.03
N LEU A 87 -1.08 -23.59 -0.14
CA LEU A 87 -1.73 -23.73 -1.45
C LEU A 87 -2.32 -22.40 -1.93
N PHE A 88 -2.91 -21.61 -1.02
CA PHE A 88 -3.40 -20.27 -1.33
C PHE A 88 -2.29 -19.36 -1.84
N TYR A 89 -1.18 -19.25 -1.10
CA TYR A 89 -0.08 -18.38 -1.51
C TYR A 89 0.67 -18.88 -2.74
N ARG A 90 0.77 -20.20 -2.94
CA ARG A 90 1.34 -20.73 -4.16
C ARG A 90 0.49 -20.38 -5.38
N LEU A 91 -0.82 -20.58 -5.28
CA LEU A 91 -1.76 -20.19 -6.32
C LEU A 91 -1.70 -18.70 -6.62
N LEU A 92 -1.73 -17.86 -5.56
CA LEU A 92 -1.66 -16.40 -5.68
C LEU A 92 -0.35 -15.94 -6.33
N THR A 93 0.78 -16.52 -5.95
CA THR A 93 2.10 -16.16 -6.48
C THR A 93 2.24 -16.56 -7.95
N ASP A 94 1.78 -17.75 -8.31
CA ASP A 94 1.87 -18.26 -9.69
C ASP A 94 0.96 -17.46 -10.66
N HIS A 95 -0.11 -16.84 -10.14
CA HIS A 95 -1.10 -16.08 -10.92
C HIS A 95 -1.28 -14.63 -10.41
N LEU A 96 -0.22 -14.01 -9.89
CA LEU A 96 -0.30 -12.76 -9.14
C LEU A 96 -0.98 -11.63 -9.91
N SER A 97 -0.64 -11.40 -11.17
CA SER A 97 -1.22 -10.32 -11.97
C SER A 97 -2.73 -10.49 -12.23
N GLU A 98 -3.23 -11.72 -12.31
CA GLU A 98 -4.65 -12.02 -12.49
C GLU A 98 -5.41 -11.93 -11.15
N MET A 99 -4.80 -12.40 -10.08
CA MET A 99 -5.47 -12.56 -8.79
C MET A 99 -5.33 -11.34 -7.87
N LEU A 100 -4.33 -10.48 -8.08
CA LEU A 100 -4.15 -9.26 -7.28
C LEU A 100 -5.41 -8.37 -7.27
N PRO A 101 -6.08 -8.08 -8.40
CA PRO A 101 -7.33 -7.32 -8.39
C PRO A 101 -8.50 -8.01 -7.69
N VAL A 102 -8.37 -9.29 -7.41
CA VAL A 102 -9.39 -10.10 -6.71
C VAL A 102 -9.15 -10.12 -5.21
N VAL A 103 -7.91 -10.35 -4.77
CA VAL A 103 -7.57 -10.40 -3.32
C VAL A 103 -7.42 -9.01 -2.72
N TYR A 104 -7.18 -8.00 -3.56
CA TYR A 104 -6.99 -6.61 -3.16
C TYR A 104 -7.92 -5.68 -3.99
N THR A 105 -7.51 -4.42 -4.24
CA THR A 105 -8.31 -3.47 -5.01
C THR A 105 -8.45 -3.88 -6.47
N PRO A 106 -9.65 -3.78 -7.09
CA PRO A 106 -10.88 -3.19 -6.54
C PRO A 106 -11.81 -4.15 -5.79
N THR A 107 -11.66 -5.46 -5.93
CA THR A 107 -12.65 -6.45 -5.44
C THR A 107 -12.75 -6.47 -3.92
N VAL A 108 -11.66 -6.20 -3.20
CA VAL A 108 -11.68 -6.11 -1.74
C VAL A 108 -12.69 -5.07 -1.23
N GLY A 109 -12.94 -3.99 -1.98
CA GLY A 109 -13.97 -3.01 -1.65
C GLY A 109 -15.37 -3.63 -1.58
N GLN A 110 -15.72 -4.49 -2.54
CA GLN A 110 -16.99 -5.23 -2.50
C GLN A 110 -17.02 -6.22 -1.34
N ALA A 111 -15.92 -6.92 -1.07
CA ALA A 111 -15.81 -7.84 0.05
C ALA A 111 -15.96 -7.13 1.42
N ILE A 112 -15.51 -5.88 1.52
CA ILE A 112 -15.69 -5.03 2.71
C ILE A 112 -17.17 -4.66 2.89
N GLN A 113 -17.85 -4.25 1.81
CA GLN A 113 -19.27 -3.89 1.83
C GLN A 113 -20.16 -5.06 2.27
N GLU A 114 -19.84 -6.26 1.83
CA GLU A 114 -20.58 -7.48 2.15
C GLU A 114 -20.06 -8.22 3.40
N TYR A 115 -19.09 -7.65 4.12
CA TYR A 115 -18.39 -8.37 5.19
C TYR A 115 -19.29 -8.96 6.25
N SER A 116 -20.22 -8.18 6.79
CA SER A 116 -21.13 -8.65 7.84
C SER A 116 -22.08 -9.74 7.37
N HIS A 117 -22.49 -9.69 6.10
CA HIS A 117 -23.37 -10.68 5.47
C HIS A 117 -22.63 -11.96 5.04
N GLU A 118 -21.36 -11.82 4.65
CA GLU A 118 -20.51 -12.96 4.22
C GLU A 118 -19.59 -13.46 5.33
N TYR A 119 -19.73 -12.96 6.57
CA TYR A 119 -18.89 -13.37 7.69
C TYR A 119 -18.93 -14.88 7.94
N ARG A 120 -17.76 -15.51 7.96
CA ARG A 120 -17.62 -16.96 8.16
C ARG A 120 -16.62 -17.30 9.26
N ARG A 121 -15.54 -16.52 9.36
CA ARG A 121 -14.45 -16.74 10.30
C ARG A 121 -13.72 -15.42 10.58
N PRO A 122 -13.26 -15.19 11.83
CA PRO A 122 -12.42 -14.06 12.12
C PRO A 122 -11.08 -14.18 11.35
N GLY A 123 -10.64 -13.08 10.72
CA GLY A 123 -9.40 -13.03 9.94
C GLY A 123 -8.26 -12.28 10.61
N GLY A 124 -8.47 -11.72 11.82
CA GLY A 124 -7.47 -10.88 12.49
C GLY A 124 -7.83 -10.54 13.92
N VAL A 125 -7.30 -9.43 14.41
CA VAL A 125 -7.58 -8.89 15.75
C VAL A 125 -8.57 -7.72 15.63
N TYR A 126 -9.61 -7.77 16.42
CA TYR A 126 -10.69 -6.77 16.45
C TYR A 126 -10.65 -6.07 17.81
N LEU A 127 -10.28 -4.79 17.80
CA LEU A 127 -10.12 -4.00 19.02
C LEU A 127 -11.21 -2.92 19.07
N SER A 128 -12.03 -2.97 20.10
CA SER A 128 -13.13 -2.03 20.29
C SER A 128 -12.71 -0.87 21.18
N ILE A 129 -13.02 0.37 20.75
CA ILE A 129 -12.83 1.57 21.56
C ILE A 129 -13.68 1.54 22.85
N ASP A 130 -14.69 0.70 22.92
CA ASP A 130 -15.54 0.52 24.10
C ASP A 130 -14.92 -0.44 25.13
N ASN A 131 -13.78 -1.08 24.76
CA ASN A 131 -13.03 -1.99 25.64
C ASN A 131 -11.52 -1.83 25.47
N PRO A 132 -10.95 -0.65 25.72
CA PRO A 132 -9.51 -0.40 25.52
C PRO A 132 -8.63 -1.24 26.45
N GLU A 133 -9.11 -1.56 27.66
CA GLU A 133 -8.41 -2.44 28.60
C GLU A 133 -8.28 -3.88 28.11
N GLY A 134 -9.09 -4.30 27.14
CA GLY A 134 -9.04 -5.63 26.53
C GLY A 134 -7.91 -5.81 25.51
N ILE A 135 -7.20 -4.76 25.08
CA ILE A 135 -6.19 -4.81 24.00
C ILE A 135 -5.06 -5.80 24.32
N GLU A 136 -4.47 -5.72 25.51
CA GLU A 136 -3.40 -6.62 25.93
C GLU A 136 -3.84 -8.09 25.91
N GLN A 137 -5.05 -8.35 26.42
CA GLN A 137 -5.60 -9.73 26.43
C GLN A 137 -5.90 -10.20 25.00
N ALA A 138 -6.36 -9.33 24.11
CA ALA A 138 -6.60 -9.67 22.71
C ALA A 138 -5.31 -10.14 22.03
N PHE A 139 -4.19 -9.46 22.23
CA PHE A 139 -2.90 -9.90 21.72
C PHE A 139 -2.43 -11.23 22.32
N LYS A 140 -2.56 -11.42 23.64
CA LYS A 140 -2.26 -12.72 24.29
C LYS A 140 -3.10 -13.86 23.75
N ASN A 141 -4.37 -13.61 23.40
CA ASN A 141 -5.28 -14.60 22.83
C ASN A 141 -4.89 -15.05 21.42
N THR A 142 -4.03 -14.31 20.70
CA THR A 142 -3.46 -14.77 19.42
C THR A 142 -2.53 -15.98 19.61
N GLY A 143 -2.04 -16.20 20.83
CA GLY A 143 -1.06 -17.25 21.15
C GLY A 143 0.31 -17.02 20.54
N LYS A 144 0.61 -15.80 20.07
CA LYS A 144 1.89 -15.40 19.50
C LYS A 144 2.85 -14.92 20.58
N SER A 145 4.12 -15.28 20.43
CA SER A 145 5.23 -14.76 21.25
C SER A 145 5.73 -13.41 20.72
N PRO A 146 6.51 -12.64 21.48
CA PRO A 146 7.02 -11.33 21.06
C PRO A 146 7.81 -11.35 19.74
N GLU A 147 8.49 -12.45 19.44
CA GLU A 147 9.30 -12.62 18.23
C GLU A 147 8.50 -13.18 17.04
N ASP A 148 7.21 -13.52 17.23
CA ASP A 148 6.39 -14.17 16.20
C ASP A 148 5.76 -13.19 15.22
N ILE A 149 5.77 -11.89 15.49
CA ILE A 149 5.13 -10.88 14.62
C ILE A 149 6.16 -9.83 14.18
N ASP A 150 6.32 -9.71 12.87
CA ASP A 150 7.19 -8.73 12.22
C ASP A 150 6.41 -7.55 11.63
N LEU A 151 5.12 -7.74 11.36
CA LEU A 151 4.30 -6.76 10.65
C LEU A 151 2.85 -6.79 11.13
N MET A 152 2.30 -5.62 11.39
CA MET A 152 0.86 -5.41 11.55
C MET A 152 0.35 -4.46 10.48
N VAL A 153 -0.75 -4.79 9.83
CA VAL A 153 -1.53 -3.84 9.04
C VAL A 153 -2.77 -3.47 9.85
N ILE A 154 -2.89 -2.17 10.11
CA ILE A 154 -3.87 -1.60 11.02
C ILE A 154 -4.78 -0.67 10.23
N THR A 155 -6.10 -0.77 10.45
CA THR A 155 -7.07 0.16 9.91
C THR A 155 -8.12 0.54 10.96
N ASP A 156 -8.63 1.79 10.89
CA ASP A 156 -9.87 2.18 11.57
C ASP A 156 -11.05 2.25 10.60
N SER A 157 -10.81 1.92 9.33
CA SER A 157 -11.82 1.81 8.26
C SER A 157 -12.57 3.10 7.93
N GLU A 158 -12.05 4.26 8.33
CA GLU A 158 -12.75 5.54 8.10
C GLU A 158 -12.77 5.93 6.63
N SER A 159 -11.70 5.62 5.90
CA SER A 159 -11.45 6.15 4.55
C SER A 159 -11.04 5.06 3.56
N ILE A 160 -11.81 3.97 3.53
CA ILE A 160 -11.57 2.88 2.58
C ILE A 160 -11.68 3.44 1.15
N LEU A 161 -10.66 3.17 0.35
CA LEU A 161 -10.49 3.71 -1.00
C LEU A 161 -11.78 3.77 -1.84
N GLY A 162 -12.27 4.98 -2.09
CA GLY A 162 -13.40 5.26 -2.97
C GLY A 162 -14.78 4.85 -2.44
N ILE A 163 -14.86 4.17 -1.30
CA ILE A 163 -16.12 3.73 -0.68
C ILE A 163 -16.36 4.30 0.73
N GLY A 164 -15.35 4.90 1.36
CA GLY A 164 -15.49 5.62 2.63
C GLY A 164 -15.50 4.74 3.87
N ASP A 165 -16.34 5.09 4.85
CA ASP A 165 -16.42 4.45 6.17
C ASP A 165 -17.21 3.13 6.13
N TRP A 166 -16.54 2.02 6.47
CA TRP A 166 -17.12 0.67 6.50
C TRP A 166 -16.94 -0.04 7.84
N GLY A 167 -16.59 0.68 8.91
CA GLY A 167 -16.52 0.13 10.26
C GLY A 167 -15.69 -1.14 10.34
N VAL A 168 -16.16 -2.15 11.05
CA VAL A 168 -15.42 -3.40 11.28
C VAL A 168 -15.09 -4.17 9.98
N GLY A 169 -15.83 -3.94 8.90
CA GLY A 169 -15.60 -4.58 7.60
C GLY A 169 -14.24 -4.26 6.98
N GLY A 170 -13.62 -3.15 7.37
CA GLY A 170 -12.29 -2.77 6.90
C GLY A 170 -11.17 -3.74 7.29
N ILE A 171 -11.40 -4.70 8.18
CA ILE A 171 -10.42 -5.77 8.42
C ILE A 171 -10.01 -6.47 7.12
N ASN A 172 -10.89 -6.55 6.13
CA ASN A 172 -10.58 -7.18 4.84
C ASN A 172 -9.53 -6.42 4.04
N ILE A 173 -9.40 -5.08 4.21
CA ILE A 173 -8.32 -4.34 3.55
C ILE A 173 -6.97 -4.74 4.15
N ALA A 174 -6.88 -4.86 5.48
CA ALA A 174 -5.67 -5.31 6.16
C ALA A 174 -5.28 -6.75 5.75
N ILE A 175 -6.24 -7.67 5.66
CA ILE A 175 -6.03 -9.04 5.18
C ILE A 175 -5.53 -9.04 3.73
N GLY A 176 -6.17 -8.28 2.84
CA GLY A 176 -5.75 -8.16 1.44
C GLY A 176 -4.36 -7.57 1.30
N LYS A 177 -4.04 -6.53 2.07
CA LYS A 177 -2.72 -5.92 2.10
C LYS A 177 -1.63 -6.93 2.52
N LEU A 178 -1.86 -7.70 3.57
CA LEU A 178 -0.94 -8.73 4.04
C LEU A 178 -0.78 -9.87 3.02
N ALA A 179 -1.83 -10.23 2.28
CA ALA A 179 -1.72 -11.19 1.20
C ALA A 179 -0.77 -10.68 0.09
N VAL A 180 -0.79 -9.37 -0.21
CA VAL A 180 0.15 -8.75 -1.15
C VAL A 180 1.57 -8.74 -0.60
N TYR A 181 1.79 -8.43 0.67
CA TYR A 181 3.10 -8.50 1.33
C TYR A 181 3.75 -9.88 1.16
N THR A 182 2.98 -10.92 1.43
CA THR A 182 3.47 -12.31 1.31
C THR A 182 3.71 -12.70 -0.15
N ALA A 183 2.75 -12.43 -1.05
CA ALA A 183 2.86 -12.83 -2.45
C ALA A 183 3.95 -12.07 -3.21
N ALA A 184 4.15 -10.77 -2.92
CA ALA A 184 5.10 -9.91 -3.62
C ALA A 184 6.51 -9.94 -2.99
N ALA A 185 6.62 -9.76 -1.67
CA ALA A 185 7.92 -9.69 -0.99
C ALA A 185 8.30 -10.98 -0.24
N GLY A 186 7.38 -11.95 -0.10
CA GLY A 186 7.66 -13.18 0.63
C GLY A 186 7.77 -12.99 2.14
N ILE A 187 7.06 -12.03 2.72
CA ILE A 187 6.94 -11.95 4.18
C ILE A 187 6.15 -13.18 4.66
N ASP A 188 6.68 -13.87 5.65
CA ASP A 188 6.07 -15.11 6.19
C ASP A 188 4.65 -14.82 6.74
N PRO A 189 3.60 -15.45 6.19
CA PRO A 189 2.23 -15.19 6.61
C PRO A 189 1.95 -15.57 8.07
N SER A 190 2.78 -16.42 8.64
CA SER A 190 2.68 -16.76 10.06
C SER A 190 3.17 -15.64 10.99
N ARG A 191 3.87 -14.64 10.46
CA ARG A 191 4.53 -13.55 11.21
C ARG A 191 3.85 -12.19 11.01
N VAL A 192 2.64 -12.19 10.45
CA VAL A 192 1.87 -10.97 10.20
C VAL A 192 0.55 -10.97 10.97
N LEU A 193 0.01 -9.78 11.23
CA LEU A 193 -1.23 -9.64 12.00
C LEU A 193 -2.11 -8.52 11.42
N PRO A 194 -3.29 -8.83 10.86
CA PRO A 194 -4.26 -7.80 10.50
C PRO A 194 -5.03 -7.34 11.74
N VAL A 195 -5.19 -6.03 11.89
CA VAL A 195 -5.84 -5.40 13.03
C VAL A 195 -6.87 -4.37 12.57
N VAL A 196 -8.08 -4.43 13.13
CA VAL A 196 -9.06 -3.35 13.00
C VAL A 196 -9.29 -2.68 14.34
N LEU A 197 -9.21 -1.35 14.34
CA LEU A 197 -9.57 -0.48 15.45
C LEU A 197 -11.04 -0.05 15.25
N ASP A 198 -11.96 -0.77 15.86
CA ASP A 198 -13.39 -0.48 15.72
C ASP A 198 -13.77 0.65 16.68
N VAL A 199 -13.83 1.85 16.15
CA VAL A 199 -14.16 3.09 16.85
C VAL A 199 -15.60 3.55 16.56
N GLY A 200 -16.44 2.67 16.02
CA GLY A 200 -17.76 2.97 15.50
C GLY A 200 -17.71 3.37 14.02
N THR A 201 -18.85 3.75 13.48
CA THR A 201 -18.98 4.13 12.06
C THR A 201 -20.01 5.25 11.89
N ASN A 202 -19.75 6.16 10.91
CA ASN A 202 -20.72 7.15 10.49
C ASN A 202 -21.55 6.69 9.28
N ASN A 203 -21.34 5.46 8.82
CA ASN A 203 -22.13 4.86 7.76
C ASN A 203 -23.50 4.42 8.29
N LYS A 204 -24.54 5.15 7.90
CA LYS A 204 -25.92 4.90 8.36
C LYS A 204 -26.46 3.53 7.91
N GLU A 205 -26.05 3.05 6.72
CA GLU A 205 -26.46 1.75 6.22
C GLU A 205 -25.99 0.64 7.17
N LEU A 206 -24.76 0.74 7.69
CA LEU A 206 -24.23 -0.21 8.67
C LEU A 206 -24.92 -0.09 10.04
N LEU A 207 -25.19 1.12 10.51
CA LEU A 207 -25.85 1.34 11.81
C LEU A 207 -27.30 0.82 11.81
N GLU A 208 -27.96 0.86 10.66
CA GLU A 208 -29.34 0.39 10.47
C GLU A 208 -29.43 -1.10 10.14
N ASP A 209 -28.32 -1.72 9.68
CA ASP A 209 -28.27 -3.13 9.32
C ASP A 209 -28.28 -4.04 10.57
N PRO A 210 -29.31 -4.90 10.78
CA PRO A 210 -29.37 -5.80 11.91
C PRO A 210 -28.27 -6.86 11.94
N LEU A 211 -27.60 -7.11 10.80
CA LEU A 211 -26.51 -8.08 10.68
C LEU A 211 -25.11 -7.45 10.85
N TYR A 212 -25.02 -6.11 10.95
CA TYR A 212 -23.73 -5.48 11.19
C TYR A 212 -23.08 -5.94 12.49
N ILE A 213 -21.82 -6.39 12.41
CA ILE A 213 -21.11 -7.05 13.51
C ILE A 213 -20.05 -6.17 14.20
N GLY A 214 -19.95 -4.88 13.84
CA GLY A 214 -19.11 -3.90 14.52
C GLY A 214 -19.82 -3.12 15.62
N ASN A 215 -19.14 -2.14 16.22
CA ASN A 215 -19.69 -1.22 17.20
C ASN A 215 -20.83 -0.38 16.57
N ARG A 216 -22.03 -0.41 17.19
CA ARG A 216 -23.25 0.22 16.66
C ARG A 216 -23.47 1.61 17.22
N HIS A 217 -22.48 2.48 17.03
CA HIS A 217 -22.56 3.90 17.37
C HIS A 217 -21.76 4.73 16.37
N GLU A 218 -22.02 6.02 16.35
CA GLU A 218 -21.23 6.95 15.54
C GLU A 218 -19.76 6.89 15.91
N ARG A 219 -18.88 7.15 14.94
CA ARG A 219 -17.44 7.13 15.07
C ARG A 219 -16.98 8.07 16.18
N ILE A 220 -16.25 7.54 17.12
CA ILE A 220 -15.63 8.31 18.20
C ILE A 220 -14.42 9.08 17.65
N ARG A 221 -14.27 10.33 18.11
CA ARG A 221 -13.23 11.27 17.67
C ARG A 221 -12.60 11.99 18.88
N GLY A 222 -11.56 12.78 18.60
CA GLY A 222 -10.90 13.63 19.60
C GLY A 222 -10.11 12.84 20.62
N ASP A 223 -10.08 13.31 21.87
CA ASP A 223 -9.18 12.77 22.90
C ASP A 223 -9.38 11.29 23.17
N ARG A 224 -10.62 10.82 23.24
CA ARG A 224 -10.93 9.40 23.47
C ARG A 224 -10.38 8.52 22.33
N TYR A 225 -10.46 8.98 21.09
CA TYR A 225 -9.87 8.29 19.94
C TYR A 225 -8.34 8.25 20.05
N ASN A 226 -7.74 9.39 20.34
CA ASN A 226 -6.28 9.52 20.44
C ASN A 226 -5.73 8.63 21.57
N GLU A 227 -6.35 8.64 22.75
CA GLU A 227 -6.01 7.78 23.86
C GLU A 227 -6.12 6.29 23.51
N PHE A 228 -7.14 5.91 22.76
CA PHE A 228 -7.31 4.53 22.30
C PHE A 228 -6.18 4.11 21.35
N VAL A 229 -5.82 4.96 20.37
CA VAL A 229 -4.71 4.70 19.42
C VAL A 229 -3.38 4.64 20.18
N ASP A 230 -3.15 5.55 21.13
CA ASP A 230 -1.94 5.57 21.96
C ASP A 230 -1.82 4.28 22.78
N THR A 231 -2.91 3.85 23.41
CA THR A 231 -2.98 2.59 24.18
C THR A 231 -2.72 1.39 23.25
N PHE A 232 -3.31 1.38 22.05
CA PHE A 232 -3.04 0.34 21.06
C PHE A 232 -1.55 0.25 20.73
N ILE A 233 -0.90 1.37 20.39
CA ILE A 233 0.53 1.41 20.04
C ILE A 233 1.39 0.92 21.21
N GLU A 234 1.13 1.41 22.43
CA GLU A 234 1.84 0.97 23.62
C GLU A 234 1.75 -0.55 23.79
N LYS A 235 0.54 -1.11 23.79
CA LYS A 235 0.33 -2.54 24.00
C LYS A 235 0.82 -3.41 22.85
N ALA A 236 0.75 -2.91 21.61
CA ALA A 236 1.30 -3.60 20.44
C ALA A 236 2.82 -3.73 20.55
N LEU A 237 3.54 -2.65 20.91
CA LEU A 237 4.99 -2.66 21.04
C LEU A 237 5.47 -3.38 22.31
N GLU A 238 4.69 -3.37 23.42
CA GLU A 238 4.97 -4.21 24.59
C GLU A 238 4.90 -5.70 24.26
N GLN A 239 3.92 -6.11 23.44
CA GLN A 239 3.72 -7.52 23.08
C GLN A 239 4.59 -7.96 21.90
N PHE A 240 4.84 -7.09 20.91
CA PHE A 240 5.55 -7.37 19.66
C PHE A 240 6.54 -6.24 19.34
N PRO A 241 7.67 -6.14 20.05
CA PRO A 241 8.55 -4.97 20.03
C PRO A 241 9.23 -4.70 18.69
N ASN A 242 9.31 -5.70 17.81
CA ASN A 242 9.97 -5.60 16.50
C ASN A 242 8.97 -5.41 15.35
N ALA A 243 7.66 -5.33 15.63
CA ALA A 243 6.65 -5.26 14.60
C ALA A 243 6.66 -3.90 13.89
N LEU A 244 6.70 -3.93 12.57
CA LEU A 244 6.39 -2.78 11.73
C LEU A 244 4.88 -2.49 11.82
N LEU A 245 4.51 -1.28 12.19
CA LEU A 245 3.12 -0.82 12.22
C LEU A 245 2.78 -0.08 10.91
N HIS A 246 2.01 -0.71 10.05
CA HIS A 246 1.53 -0.18 8.78
C HIS A 246 0.09 0.31 8.94
N TRP A 247 -0.14 1.62 8.76
CA TRP A 247 -1.46 2.26 8.83
C TRP A 247 -2.10 2.34 7.46
N GLU A 248 -3.39 1.94 7.39
CA GLU A 248 -4.15 1.84 6.15
C GLU A 248 -5.57 2.37 6.31
N ASP A 249 -6.02 3.20 5.37
CA ASP A 249 -7.40 3.70 5.26
C ASP A 249 -7.94 4.45 6.49
N PHE A 250 -7.07 5.17 7.18
CA PHE A 250 -7.45 6.10 8.25
C PHE A 250 -8.00 7.41 7.70
N GLY A 251 -8.86 8.06 8.46
CA GLY A 251 -9.27 9.44 8.17
C GLY A 251 -8.05 10.38 8.12
N ASN A 252 -8.04 11.31 7.16
CA ASN A 252 -6.88 12.14 6.84
C ASN A 252 -6.23 12.84 8.06
N VAL A 253 -7.05 13.39 8.97
CA VAL A 253 -6.56 14.10 10.16
C VAL A 253 -5.88 13.12 11.12
N ASN A 254 -6.48 11.96 11.33
CA ASN A 254 -5.95 10.92 12.21
C ASN A 254 -4.64 10.33 11.64
N ALA A 255 -4.61 10.05 10.35
CA ALA A 255 -3.41 9.56 9.65
C ALA A 255 -2.22 10.50 9.83
N ARG A 256 -2.41 11.80 9.59
CA ARG A 256 -1.36 12.82 9.78
C ARG A 256 -0.91 12.92 11.25
N HIS A 257 -1.86 12.96 12.18
CA HIS A 257 -1.54 13.01 13.61
C HIS A 257 -0.67 11.83 14.06
N ILE A 258 -0.98 10.62 13.59
CA ILE A 258 -0.20 9.41 13.91
C ILE A 258 1.22 9.52 13.34
N ILE A 259 1.38 9.92 12.07
CA ILE A 259 2.71 10.09 11.45
C ILE A 259 3.53 11.14 12.21
N GLU A 260 2.96 12.30 12.49
CA GLU A 260 3.66 13.40 13.20
C GLU A 260 4.09 12.99 14.61
N LYS A 261 3.23 12.26 15.33
CA LYS A 261 3.48 11.84 16.69
C LYS A 261 4.48 10.69 16.80
N TYR A 262 4.43 9.72 15.91
CA TYR A 262 5.12 8.42 16.02
C TYR A 262 6.13 8.13 14.92
N GLY A 263 6.00 8.70 13.73
CA GLY A 263 6.80 8.34 12.55
C GLY A 263 8.32 8.41 12.72
N LYS A 264 8.82 9.25 13.64
CA LYS A 264 10.26 9.37 13.96
C LYS A 264 10.67 8.65 15.25
N LYS A 265 9.76 7.90 15.89
CA LYS A 265 9.99 7.29 17.22
C LYS A 265 9.92 5.77 17.20
N ILE A 266 9.13 5.20 16.31
CA ILE A 266 8.88 3.77 16.21
C ILE A 266 8.94 3.32 14.74
N LEU A 267 9.06 2.04 14.50
CA LEU A 267 9.02 1.47 13.16
C LEU A 267 7.59 1.50 12.63
N THR A 268 7.27 2.50 11.83
CA THR A 268 5.91 2.72 11.33
C THR A 268 5.86 3.59 10.08
N PHE A 269 4.80 3.42 9.29
CA PHE A 269 4.43 4.33 8.19
C PHE A 269 2.94 4.24 7.87
N ASN A 270 2.43 5.23 7.13
CA ASN A 270 1.09 5.25 6.55
C ASN A 270 1.19 5.09 5.03
N ASP A 271 0.53 4.08 4.49
CA ASP A 271 0.63 3.78 3.06
C ASP A 271 -0.12 4.78 2.17
N ASP A 272 -1.27 5.28 2.62
CA ASP A 272 -2.07 6.23 1.83
C ASP A 272 -1.36 7.57 1.62
N ILE A 273 -0.50 7.97 2.57
CA ILE A 273 0.27 9.22 2.53
C ILE A 273 1.68 8.97 2.01
N GLN A 274 2.46 8.14 2.72
CA GLN A 274 3.88 7.95 2.47
C GLN A 274 4.13 6.92 1.35
N GLY A 275 3.35 5.85 1.28
CA GLY A 275 3.44 4.87 0.19
C GLY A 275 3.00 5.47 -1.14
N THR A 276 1.88 6.21 -1.15
CA THR A 276 1.41 6.97 -2.33
C THR A 276 2.45 8.02 -2.76
N GLY A 277 3.05 8.71 -1.79
CA GLY A 277 4.15 9.64 -2.06
C GLY A 277 5.33 8.97 -2.74
N ALA A 278 5.79 7.83 -2.20
CA ALA A 278 6.96 7.12 -2.71
C ALA A 278 6.75 6.53 -4.11
N VAL A 279 5.59 5.94 -4.40
CA VAL A 279 5.31 5.43 -5.76
C VAL A 279 5.16 6.56 -6.78
N THR A 280 4.62 7.71 -6.38
CA THR A 280 4.56 8.90 -7.23
C THR A 280 5.96 9.47 -7.47
N LEU A 281 6.80 9.53 -6.44
CA LEU A 281 8.21 9.91 -6.55
C LEU A 281 8.97 8.98 -7.53
N ALA A 282 8.66 7.68 -7.55
CA ALA A 282 9.25 6.76 -8.54
C ALA A 282 8.91 7.15 -9.98
N ALA A 283 7.65 7.55 -10.25
CA ALA A 283 7.27 8.08 -11.56
C ALA A 283 8.00 9.39 -11.89
N VAL A 284 8.20 10.26 -10.90
CA VAL A 284 8.98 11.50 -11.05
C VAL A 284 10.45 11.18 -11.34
N PHE A 285 11.08 10.23 -10.64
CA PHE A 285 12.45 9.81 -10.93
C PHE A 285 12.60 9.25 -12.36
N SER A 286 11.64 8.46 -12.83
CA SER A 286 11.61 8.01 -14.22
C SER A 286 11.49 9.18 -15.20
N ALA A 287 10.68 10.19 -14.89
CA ALA A 287 10.60 11.41 -15.71
C ALA A 287 11.90 12.22 -15.70
N VAL A 288 12.57 12.33 -14.55
CA VAL A 288 13.91 12.94 -14.39
C VAL A 288 14.95 12.24 -15.26
N GLN A 289 14.93 10.88 -15.30
CA GLN A 289 15.84 10.12 -16.16
C GLN A 289 15.62 10.44 -17.66
N VAL A 290 14.37 10.65 -18.08
CA VAL A 290 14.04 11.00 -19.48
C VAL A 290 14.43 12.44 -19.81
N THR A 291 14.12 13.38 -18.91
CA THR A 291 14.39 14.82 -19.13
C THR A 291 15.85 15.19 -18.90
N LYS A 292 16.60 14.39 -18.13
CA LYS A 292 17.97 14.66 -17.68
C LYS A 292 18.12 15.99 -16.93
N THR A 293 17.04 16.48 -16.36
CA THR A 293 16.99 17.68 -15.52
C THR A 293 17.02 17.23 -14.07
N PRO A 294 17.94 17.72 -13.21
CA PRO A 294 17.95 17.38 -11.78
C PRO A 294 16.59 17.61 -11.13
N ILE A 295 16.21 16.76 -10.18
CA ILE A 295 14.90 16.87 -9.53
C ILE A 295 14.73 18.24 -8.85
N SER A 296 15.79 18.79 -8.30
CA SER A 296 15.86 20.11 -7.64
C SER A 296 15.55 21.30 -8.56
N GLU A 297 15.62 21.13 -9.89
CA GLU A 297 15.32 22.18 -10.87
C GLU A 297 13.86 22.15 -11.37
N HIS A 298 13.12 21.08 -11.06
CA HIS A 298 11.71 20.95 -11.46
C HIS A 298 10.80 21.90 -10.68
N ARG A 299 9.74 22.37 -11.34
CA ARG A 299 8.63 23.13 -10.75
C ARG A 299 7.40 22.25 -10.76
N VAL A 300 6.80 22.07 -9.60
CA VAL A 300 5.75 21.09 -9.36
C VAL A 300 4.42 21.78 -9.01
N VAL A 301 3.39 21.50 -9.75
CA VAL A 301 2.02 21.87 -9.39
C VAL A 301 1.33 20.66 -8.76
N ILE A 302 0.77 20.84 -7.57
CA ILE A 302 -0.06 19.85 -6.89
C ILE A 302 -1.52 20.31 -6.98
N PHE A 303 -2.32 19.65 -7.79
CA PHE A 303 -3.74 19.92 -7.93
C PHE A 303 -4.55 18.95 -7.04
N GLY A 304 -5.07 19.47 -5.92
CA GLY A 304 -5.65 18.70 -4.84
C GLY A 304 -4.68 18.48 -3.67
N PRO A 305 -4.19 19.56 -3.01
CA PRO A 305 -3.23 19.50 -1.89
C PRO A 305 -3.90 19.07 -0.59
N GLY A 306 -4.66 17.99 -0.64
CA GLY A 306 -5.13 17.24 0.51
C GLY A 306 -4.01 16.41 1.13
N THR A 307 -4.36 15.50 2.02
CA THR A 307 -3.37 14.70 2.76
C THR A 307 -2.48 13.87 1.83
N ALA A 308 -3.06 13.21 0.82
CA ALA A 308 -2.29 12.46 -0.18
C ALA A 308 -1.45 13.37 -1.07
N GLY A 309 -2.01 14.48 -1.58
CA GLY A 309 -1.29 15.42 -2.45
C GLY A 309 -0.11 16.08 -1.74
N ILE A 310 -0.27 16.47 -0.48
CA ILE A 310 0.84 16.99 0.33
C ILE A 310 1.82 15.86 0.70
N GLY A 311 1.35 14.64 0.93
CA GLY A 311 2.24 13.47 1.11
C GLY A 311 3.16 13.24 -0.10
N VAL A 312 2.63 13.40 -1.32
CA VAL A 312 3.43 13.38 -2.55
C VAL A 312 4.41 14.56 -2.59
N ALA A 313 3.96 15.76 -2.24
CA ALA A 313 4.83 16.94 -2.19
C ALA A 313 5.96 16.76 -1.16
N ASP A 314 5.66 16.20 0.02
CA ASP A 314 6.65 15.90 1.06
C ASP A 314 7.76 14.98 0.51
N GLN A 315 7.41 13.88 -0.16
CA GLN A 315 8.39 12.93 -0.72
C GLN A 315 9.25 13.55 -1.83
N ILE A 316 8.65 14.31 -2.73
CA ILE A 316 9.39 15.00 -3.80
C ILE A 316 10.30 16.09 -3.21
N ARG A 317 9.82 16.85 -2.22
CA ARG A 317 10.62 17.85 -1.49
C ARG A 317 11.83 17.21 -0.80
N ASP A 318 11.63 16.09 -0.11
CA ASP A 318 12.71 15.42 0.59
C ASP A 318 13.74 14.85 -0.39
N ALA A 319 13.31 14.34 -1.54
CA ALA A 319 14.20 13.96 -2.64
C ALA A 319 14.98 15.16 -3.20
N MET A 320 14.37 16.34 -3.32
CA MET A 320 15.08 17.57 -3.73
C MET A 320 16.12 18.00 -2.70
N VAL A 321 15.83 17.83 -1.40
CA VAL A 321 16.80 18.12 -0.33
C VAL A 321 17.96 17.12 -0.38
N LEU A 322 17.70 15.85 -0.63
CA LEU A 322 18.76 14.84 -0.85
C LEU A 322 19.61 15.15 -2.10
N ASP A 323 19.01 15.79 -3.12
CA ASP A 323 19.72 16.27 -4.33
C ASP A 323 20.56 17.56 -4.06
N GLY A 324 20.50 18.11 -2.84
CA GLY A 324 21.45 19.12 -2.33
C GLY A 324 20.94 20.55 -2.19
N ILE A 325 19.64 20.82 -2.35
CA ILE A 325 19.06 22.15 -2.05
C ILE A 325 18.51 22.22 -0.63
N SER A 326 18.35 23.42 -0.09
CA SER A 326 17.74 23.61 1.22
C SER A 326 16.24 23.24 1.21
N LYS A 327 15.69 22.97 2.38
CA LYS A 327 14.26 22.66 2.53
C LYS A 327 13.38 23.83 2.10
N GLU A 328 13.80 25.06 2.35
CA GLU A 328 13.12 26.29 1.96
C GLU A 328 13.11 26.45 0.44
N GLU A 329 14.25 26.19 -0.22
CA GLU A 329 14.34 26.21 -1.69
C GLU A 329 13.49 25.12 -2.32
N ALA A 330 13.46 23.93 -1.71
CA ALA A 330 12.61 22.83 -2.15
C ALA A 330 11.12 23.19 -2.04
N HIS A 331 10.64 23.73 -0.91
CA HIS A 331 9.25 24.21 -0.77
C HIS A 331 8.90 25.25 -1.84
N ALA A 332 9.83 26.14 -2.19
CA ALA A 332 9.62 27.16 -3.23
C ALA A 332 9.42 26.56 -4.65
N ARG A 333 9.64 25.28 -4.85
CA ARG A 333 9.38 24.59 -6.13
C ARG A 333 7.92 24.17 -6.31
N PHE A 334 7.09 24.21 -5.24
CA PHE A 334 5.73 23.70 -5.24
C PHE A 334 4.67 24.81 -5.35
N TRP A 335 3.58 24.49 -6.04
CA TRP A 335 2.44 25.35 -6.31
C TRP A 335 1.14 24.56 -6.06
N PRO A 336 0.66 24.56 -4.82
CA PRO A 336 -0.55 23.80 -4.44
C PRO A 336 -1.83 24.54 -4.82
N ILE A 337 -2.76 23.84 -5.46
CA ILE A 337 -4.02 24.39 -5.96
C ILE A 337 -5.18 23.49 -5.54
N ASP A 338 -6.21 24.08 -4.95
CA ASP A 338 -7.48 23.39 -4.67
C ASP A 338 -8.68 24.17 -5.21
N TYR A 339 -9.88 23.85 -4.68
CA TYR A 339 -11.13 24.54 -5.07
C TYR A 339 -11.14 26.05 -4.76
N ARG A 340 -10.25 26.53 -3.90
CA ARG A 340 -10.02 27.96 -3.58
C ARG A 340 -9.05 28.63 -4.56
N GLY A 341 -8.48 27.89 -5.50
CA GLY A 341 -7.39 28.31 -6.35
C GLY A 341 -6.01 28.01 -5.75
N LEU A 342 -5.00 28.76 -6.17
CA LEU A 342 -3.65 28.66 -5.61
C LEU A 342 -3.67 29.00 -4.11
N LEU A 343 -3.09 28.12 -3.29
CA LEU A 343 -2.98 28.37 -1.86
C LEU A 343 -1.91 29.44 -1.56
N THR A 344 -2.31 30.45 -0.79
CA THR A 344 -1.46 31.58 -0.38
C THR A 344 -1.46 31.73 1.14
N ASP A 345 -0.39 32.32 1.67
CA ASP A 345 -0.13 32.44 3.11
C ASP A 345 -1.05 33.45 3.84
N ASP A 346 -1.87 34.20 3.10
CA ASP A 346 -2.91 35.08 3.62
C ASP A 346 -4.31 34.44 3.73
N MET A 347 -4.43 33.13 3.46
CA MET A 347 -5.66 32.36 3.65
C MET A 347 -5.80 31.90 5.09
N ASP A 348 -6.91 32.21 5.76
CA ASP A 348 -7.17 31.91 7.18
C ASP A 348 -7.53 30.44 7.44
N ASP A 349 -7.86 29.67 6.40
CA ASP A 349 -8.39 28.30 6.49
C ASP A 349 -7.46 27.22 5.95
N LEU A 350 -6.15 27.50 5.91
CA LEU A 350 -5.14 26.51 5.55
C LEU A 350 -5.08 25.40 6.62
N LEU A 351 -4.90 24.17 6.14
CA LEU A 351 -4.58 23.06 7.02
C LEU A 351 -3.08 23.11 7.35
N GLY A 352 -2.70 22.84 8.60
CA GLY A 352 -1.31 23.02 9.07
C GLY A 352 -0.25 22.33 8.20
N PHE A 353 -0.60 21.21 7.55
CA PHE A 353 0.30 20.54 6.61
C PHE A 353 0.40 21.23 5.23
N GLN A 354 -0.52 22.17 4.91
CA GLN A 354 -0.49 23.00 3.68
C GLN A 354 0.38 24.24 3.86
N ASP A 355 0.47 24.78 5.08
CA ASP A 355 1.20 26.01 5.39
C ASP A 355 2.61 26.08 4.78
N PRO A 356 3.46 25.02 4.88
CA PRO A 356 4.82 25.08 4.34
C PRO A 356 4.88 25.23 2.81
N TYR A 357 3.80 24.87 2.12
CA TYR A 357 3.70 24.91 0.65
C TYR A 357 2.92 26.10 0.13
N ALA A 358 2.15 26.81 0.97
CA ALA A 358 1.42 28.01 0.57
C ALA A 358 2.36 29.08 0.03
N ARG A 359 1.96 29.71 -1.08
CA ARG A 359 2.78 30.76 -1.71
C ARG A 359 2.58 32.07 -0.98
N LYS A 360 3.62 32.90 -0.95
CA LYS A 360 3.46 34.25 -0.41
C LYS A 360 2.50 35.05 -1.28
N ALA A 361 1.49 35.64 -0.68
CA ALA A 361 0.51 36.46 -1.39
C ALA A 361 1.18 37.58 -2.19
N SER A 362 2.26 38.18 -1.65
CA SER A 362 3.08 39.20 -2.33
C SER A 362 3.81 38.70 -3.59
N GLU A 363 4.09 37.41 -3.67
CA GLU A 363 4.77 36.80 -4.82
C GLU A 363 3.84 36.68 -6.04
N VAL A 364 2.53 36.56 -5.78
CA VAL A 364 1.50 36.30 -6.78
C VAL A 364 0.55 37.47 -7.01
N GLU A 365 0.90 38.67 -6.55
CA GLU A 365 0.11 39.90 -6.75
C GLU A 365 -0.19 40.21 -8.24
N GLY A 366 0.74 39.84 -9.14
CA GLY A 366 0.59 40.04 -10.59
C GLY A 366 -0.19 38.95 -11.32
N PHE A 367 -0.64 37.88 -10.63
CA PHE A 367 -1.38 36.79 -11.27
C PHE A 367 -2.85 37.18 -11.48
N ALA A 368 -3.40 36.80 -12.63
CA ALA A 368 -4.80 37.05 -12.92
C ALA A 368 -5.69 36.23 -11.97
N ARG A 369 -6.79 36.87 -11.55
CA ARG A 369 -7.81 36.25 -10.69
C ARG A 369 -9.13 36.16 -11.44
N ASP A 370 -9.87 35.08 -11.18
CA ASP A 370 -11.22 34.94 -11.72
C ASP A 370 -12.25 35.85 -11.00
N GLU A 371 -13.53 35.74 -11.37
CA GLU A 371 -14.59 36.54 -10.81
C GLU A 371 -14.80 36.33 -9.28
N GLU A 372 -14.33 35.18 -8.76
CA GLU A 372 -14.36 34.82 -7.33
C GLU A 372 -13.06 35.24 -6.60
N GLY A 373 -12.10 35.84 -7.32
CA GLY A 373 -10.82 36.27 -6.77
C GLY A 373 -9.76 35.16 -6.66
N LYS A 374 -10.00 34.00 -7.26
CA LYS A 374 -9.12 32.83 -7.21
C LYS A 374 -8.07 32.87 -8.32
N ILE A 375 -6.87 32.39 -8.03
CA ILE A 375 -5.82 32.15 -9.03
C ILE A 375 -6.01 30.73 -9.56
N SER A 376 -6.40 30.59 -10.83
CA SER A 376 -6.74 29.31 -11.44
C SER A 376 -5.52 28.46 -11.77
N LEU A 377 -5.71 27.14 -11.99
CA LEU A 377 -4.66 26.23 -12.48
C LEU A 377 -4.05 26.73 -13.80
N LEU A 378 -4.86 27.21 -14.75
CA LEU A 378 -4.38 27.75 -16.02
C LEU A 378 -3.46 28.95 -15.81
N GLU A 379 -3.82 29.86 -14.93
CA GLU A 379 -2.99 31.03 -14.63
C GLU A 379 -1.66 30.62 -13.99
N VAL A 380 -1.69 29.71 -13.04
CA VAL A 380 -0.46 29.16 -12.43
C VAL A 380 0.43 28.52 -13.51
N VAL A 381 -0.14 27.73 -14.41
CA VAL A 381 0.64 27.10 -15.50
C VAL A 381 1.28 28.14 -16.41
N LYS A 382 0.58 29.23 -16.75
CA LYS A 382 1.10 30.35 -17.57
C LYS A 382 2.28 31.05 -16.90
N GLN A 383 2.14 31.38 -15.63
CA GLN A 383 3.13 32.19 -14.90
C GLN A 383 4.32 31.37 -14.41
N VAL A 384 4.06 30.20 -13.85
CA VAL A 384 5.06 29.33 -13.21
C VAL A 384 5.81 28.47 -14.22
N LYS A 385 5.16 28.11 -15.34
CA LYS A 385 5.71 27.20 -16.36
C LYS A 385 6.19 25.89 -15.72
N PRO A 386 5.30 25.13 -15.06
CA PRO A 386 5.66 23.91 -14.36
C PRO A 386 6.18 22.84 -15.32
N THR A 387 7.04 21.97 -14.81
CA THR A 387 7.57 20.82 -15.54
C THR A 387 6.91 19.52 -15.09
N ILE A 388 6.27 19.53 -13.90
CA ILE A 388 5.54 18.41 -13.32
C ILE A 388 4.17 18.92 -12.86
N LEU A 389 3.11 18.23 -13.27
CA LEU A 389 1.73 18.47 -12.86
C LEU A 389 1.14 17.19 -12.29
N ILE A 390 0.75 17.22 -11.01
CA ILE A 390 0.22 16.08 -10.26
C ILE A 390 -1.21 16.39 -9.83
N GLY A 391 -2.14 15.49 -10.14
CA GLY A 391 -3.55 15.58 -9.76
C GLY A 391 -3.91 14.55 -8.70
N THR A 392 -4.45 15.02 -7.57
CA THR A 392 -4.99 14.22 -6.47
C THR A 392 -6.32 14.80 -5.97
N SER A 393 -7.06 15.43 -6.89
CA SER A 393 -8.22 16.27 -6.59
C SER A 393 -9.56 15.53 -6.59
N GLY A 394 -9.63 14.37 -7.24
CA GLY A 394 -10.89 13.69 -7.55
C GLY A 394 -11.78 14.45 -8.55
N GLN A 395 -11.26 15.48 -9.24
CA GLN A 395 -12.00 16.28 -10.21
C GLN A 395 -11.72 15.78 -11.63
N ALA A 396 -12.62 14.94 -12.13
CA ALA A 396 -12.53 14.38 -13.47
C ALA A 396 -12.37 15.46 -14.56
N GLY A 397 -11.37 15.30 -15.43
CA GLY A 397 -11.14 16.17 -16.56
C GLY A 397 -10.63 17.59 -16.22
N ALA A 398 -10.17 17.81 -14.99
CA ALA A 398 -9.66 19.11 -14.54
C ALA A 398 -8.41 19.56 -15.32
N PHE A 399 -7.62 18.63 -15.86
CA PHE A 399 -6.49 18.94 -16.74
C PHE A 399 -6.98 19.09 -18.18
N THR A 400 -7.51 20.28 -18.48
CA THR A 400 -8.09 20.57 -19.78
C THR A 400 -7.05 20.69 -20.89
N GLU A 401 -7.49 20.59 -22.15
CA GLU A 401 -6.63 20.76 -23.34
C GLU A 401 -5.84 22.07 -23.30
N GLU A 402 -6.50 23.19 -22.88
CA GLU A 402 -5.85 24.51 -22.80
C GLU A 402 -4.70 24.50 -21.79
N ILE A 403 -4.91 23.92 -20.60
CA ILE A 403 -3.89 23.82 -19.55
C ILE A 403 -2.71 23.00 -20.01
N ILE A 404 -2.96 21.84 -20.60
CA ILE A 404 -1.90 20.92 -21.04
C ILE A 404 -1.13 21.47 -22.23
N LYS A 405 -1.82 22.08 -23.19
CA LYS A 405 -1.14 22.77 -24.31
C LYS A 405 -0.30 23.96 -23.85
N GLU A 406 -0.77 24.70 -22.85
CA GLU A 406 0.01 25.79 -22.26
C GLU A 406 1.29 25.26 -21.60
N MET A 407 1.17 24.18 -20.79
CA MET A 407 2.33 23.53 -20.17
C MET A 407 3.34 23.04 -21.22
N ALA A 408 2.86 22.42 -22.30
CA ALA A 408 3.69 21.88 -23.39
C ALA A 408 4.45 22.94 -24.20
N LYS A 409 4.08 24.23 -24.13
CA LYS A 409 4.87 25.33 -24.73
C LYS A 409 6.19 25.59 -24.01
N HIS A 410 6.25 25.23 -22.71
CA HIS A 410 7.36 25.62 -21.84
C HIS A 410 8.16 24.41 -21.32
N ALA A 411 7.58 23.20 -21.32
CA ALA A 411 8.23 21.96 -20.97
C ALA A 411 8.32 21.07 -22.21
N GLU A 412 9.53 20.68 -22.61
CA GLU A 412 9.74 19.83 -23.78
C GLU A 412 9.12 18.43 -23.56
N ARG A 413 9.27 17.88 -22.38
CA ARG A 413 8.72 16.59 -21.93
C ARG A 413 7.98 16.80 -20.60
N PRO A 414 6.74 17.33 -20.62
CA PRO A 414 5.99 17.57 -19.39
C PRO A 414 5.62 16.27 -18.71
N ALA A 415 5.89 16.16 -17.41
CA ALA A 415 5.38 15.06 -16.59
C ALA A 415 3.99 15.40 -16.07
N ILE A 416 3.00 14.59 -16.45
CA ILE A 416 1.58 14.80 -16.11
C ILE A 416 1.04 13.54 -15.46
N LEU A 417 0.74 13.65 -14.18
CA LEU A 417 0.41 12.52 -13.31
C LEU A 417 -1.02 12.67 -12.72
N PRO A 418 -2.08 12.28 -13.47
CA PRO A 418 -3.45 12.24 -12.94
C PRO A 418 -3.61 11.03 -12.01
N MET A 419 -3.55 11.28 -10.69
CA MET A 419 -3.43 10.23 -9.66
C MET A 419 -4.75 9.87 -9.00
N SER A 420 -5.87 10.56 -9.32
CA SER A 420 -7.14 10.29 -8.67
C SER A 420 -7.74 8.94 -9.06
N ASN A 421 -8.35 8.27 -8.07
CA ASN A 421 -9.03 6.98 -8.18
C ASN A 421 -10.52 7.12 -7.80
N PRO A 422 -11.41 6.32 -8.39
CA PRO A 422 -11.24 5.40 -9.54
C PRO A 422 -11.08 6.14 -10.87
N THR A 423 -10.87 5.42 -11.96
CA THR A 423 -10.62 5.96 -13.33
C THR A 423 -11.58 7.10 -13.75
N LYS A 424 -12.86 7.01 -13.35
CA LYS A 424 -13.87 8.05 -13.63
C LYS A 424 -13.60 9.40 -12.95
N LEU A 425 -12.69 9.46 -11.97
CA LEU A 425 -12.30 10.67 -11.25
C LEU A 425 -10.92 11.19 -11.70
N ALA A 426 -10.25 10.52 -12.65
CA ALA A 426 -8.95 10.94 -13.14
C ALA A 426 -9.02 12.36 -13.76
N GLU A 427 -8.07 13.20 -13.44
CA GLU A 427 -7.97 14.60 -13.89
C GLU A 427 -7.80 14.72 -15.40
N ALA A 428 -7.24 13.70 -16.06
CA ALA A 428 -7.18 13.55 -17.51
C ALA A 428 -7.03 12.06 -17.89
N VAL A 429 -7.31 11.73 -19.15
CA VAL A 429 -7.06 10.40 -19.71
C VAL A 429 -5.78 10.43 -20.56
N PRO A 430 -4.97 9.34 -20.56
CA PRO A 430 -3.69 9.29 -21.27
C PRO A 430 -3.77 9.59 -22.76
N GLU A 431 -4.83 9.15 -23.43
CA GLU A 431 -5.01 9.41 -24.87
C GLU A 431 -5.09 10.90 -25.18
N ASP A 432 -5.82 11.67 -24.37
CA ASP A 432 -5.94 13.11 -24.52
C ASP A 432 -4.60 13.79 -24.25
N LEU A 433 -3.90 13.37 -23.20
CA LEU A 433 -2.58 13.94 -22.87
C LEU A 433 -1.57 13.74 -23.98
N LEU A 434 -1.54 12.56 -24.62
CA LEU A 434 -0.67 12.28 -25.76
C LEU A 434 -1.07 13.12 -26.98
N ASN A 435 -2.38 13.24 -27.25
CA ASN A 435 -2.88 14.06 -28.36
C ASN A 435 -2.54 15.54 -28.19
N TRP A 436 -2.75 16.10 -26.99
CA TRP A 436 -2.54 17.53 -26.71
C TRP A 436 -1.06 17.94 -26.62
N THR A 437 -0.17 16.99 -26.34
CA THR A 437 1.29 17.23 -26.23
C THR A 437 2.09 16.71 -27.41
N ASP A 438 1.45 16.25 -28.49
CA ASP A 438 2.12 15.66 -29.65
C ASP A 438 3.00 14.43 -29.27
N GLY A 439 2.52 13.60 -28.34
CA GLY A 439 3.23 12.42 -27.85
C GLY A 439 4.38 12.71 -26.89
N LYS A 440 4.52 13.95 -26.39
CA LYS A 440 5.65 14.36 -25.54
C LYS A 440 5.40 14.16 -24.04
N ALA A 441 4.14 14.05 -23.60
CA ALA A 441 3.82 13.86 -22.18
C ALA A 441 4.48 12.60 -21.62
N LEU A 442 5.00 12.71 -20.40
CA LEU A 442 5.43 11.62 -19.55
C LEU A 442 4.29 11.33 -18.57
N ILE A 443 3.70 10.15 -18.65
CA ILE A 443 2.42 9.85 -17.99
C ILE A 443 2.55 8.68 -17.03
N ALA A 444 2.08 8.87 -15.80
CA ALA A 444 1.69 7.79 -14.91
C ALA A 444 0.34 8.15 -14.26
N THR A 445 -0.46 7.15 -13.92
CA THR A 445 -1.84 7.36 -13.46
C THR A 445 -2.11 6.60 -12.16
N GLY A 446 -3.01 7.10 -11.33
CA GLY A 446 -3.42 6.39 -10.11
C GLY A 446 -4.27 5.15 -10.42
N SER A 447 -5.12 5.24 -11.44
CA SER A 447 -5.98 4.14 -11.91
C SER A 447 -5.36 3.43 -13.12
N PRO A 448 -5.69 2.15 -13.37
CA PRO A 448 -5.18 1.44 -14.54
C PRO A 448 -5.81 1.99 -15.84
N PHE A 449 -4.99 2.11 -16.88
CA PHE A 449 -5.40 2.43 -18.24
C PHE A 449 -4.75 1.47 -19.24
N ASP A 450 -5.45 1.20 -20.32
CA ASP A 450 -4.89 0.43 -21.41
C ASP A 450 -3.79 1.20 -22.16
N PRO A 451 -2.85 0.52 -22.81
CA PRO A 451 -1.85 1.15 -23.66
C PRO A 451 -2.48 2.01 -24.77
N VAL A 452 -1.87 3.15 -25.06
CA VAL A 452 -2.37 4.09 -26.07
C VAL A 452 -1.42 4.11 -27.27
N THR A 453 -1.96 3.92 -28.49
CA THR A 453 -1.18 4.06 -29.71
C THR A 453 -1.33 5.46 -30.30
N TYR A 454 -0.22 6.22 -30.37
CA TYR A 454 -0.17 7.54 -30.95
C TYR A 454 0.94 7.62 -32.02
N LYS A 455 0.59 8.03 -33.24
CA LYS A 455 1.51 8.15 -34.39
C LYS A 455 2.41 6.92 -34.61
N GLY A 456 1.85 5.72 -34.43
CA GLY A 456 2.57 4.45 -34.64
C GLY A 456 3.48 4.00 -33.49
N VAL A 457 3.50 4.72 -32.38
CA VAL A 457 4.16 4.33 -31.13
C VAL A 457 3.09 3.92 -30.13
N THR A 458 3.24 2.74 -29.52
CA THR A 458 2.39 2.31 -28.40
C THR A 458 3.02 2.76 -27.09
N TYR A 459 2.26 3.51 -26.31
CA TYR A 459 2.65 4.02 -25.01
C TYR A 459 2.05 3.14 -23.92
N GLU A 460 2.89 2.49 -23.15
CA GLU A 460 2.50 1.79 -21.94
C GLU A 460 2.22 2.79 -20.81
N ILE A 461 1.07 2.67 -20.16
CA ILE A 461 0.67 3.60 -19.09
C ILE A 461 0.99 2.98 -17.74
N GLY A 462 1.95 3.56 -17.02
CA GLY A 462 2.31 3.11 -15.68
C GLY A 462 1.25 3.48 -14.65
N GLN A 463 0.82 2.50 -13.87
CA GLN A 463 -0.06 2.74 -12.73
C GLN A 463 0.77 2.97 -11.48
N SER A 464 0.53 4.08 -10.78
CA SER A 464 1.07 4.35 -9.44
C SER A 464 0.32 3.51 -8.40
N ASN A 465 0.74 2.27 -8.28
CA ASN A 465 0.17 1.33 -7.31
C ASN A 465 1.14 1.16 -6.15
N ASN A 466 0.68 1.43 -4.92
CA ASN A 466 1.48 1.32 -3.70
C ASN A 466 2.08 -0.09 -3.51
N ALA A 467 1.51 -1.12 -4.15
CA ALA A 467 2.07 -2.47 -4.14
C ALA A 467 3.53 -2.54 -4.67
N PHE A 468 3.99 -1.55 -5.43
CA PHE A 468 5.40 -1.45 -5.81
C PHE A 468 6.32 -0.99 -4.67
N VAL A 469 5.76 -0.39 -3.61
CA VAL A 469 6.51 0.20 -2.50
C VAL A 469 6.41 -0.63 -1.24
N PHE A 470 5.20 -0.75 -0.66
CA PHE A 470 5.04 -1.25 0.71
C PHE A 470 5.59 -2.66 0.95
N PRO A 471 5.51 -3.65 0.01
CA PRO A 471 6.04 -4.98 0.31
C PRO A 471 7.55 -4.99 0.48
N GLY A 472 8.26 -4.32 -0.42
CA GLY A 472 9.72 -4.20 -0.36
C GLY A 472 10.19 -3.33 0.80
N LEU A 473 9.50 -2.19 1.06
CA LEU A 473 9.77 -1.34 2.22
C LEU A 473 9.66 -2.14 3.53
N GLY A 474 8.60 -2.94 3.67
CA GLY A 474 8.41 -3.79 4.84
C GLY A 474 9.49 -4.85 4.98
N LEU A 475 9.77 -5.63 3.91
CA LEU A 475 10.77 -6.68 3.96
C LEU A 475 12.16 -6.12 4.28
N GLY A 476 12.59 -5.05 3.60
CA GLY A 476 13.89 -4.42 3.83
C GLY A 476 14.05 -3.92 5.28
N SER A 477 13.01 -3.27 5.81
CA SER A 477 12.99 -2.78 7.19
C SER A 477 13.05 -3.91 8.22
N ILE A 478 12.33 -5.02 7.98
CA ILE A 478 12.29 -6.20 8.86
C ILE A 478 13.64 -6.91 8.88
N VAL A 479 14.28 -7.10 7.71
CA VAL A 479 15.55 -7.84 7.58
C VAL A 479 16.67 -7.20 8.39
N VAL A 480 16.73 -5.87 8.44
CA VAL A 480 17.76 -5.14 9.20
C VAL A 480 17.27 -4.66 10.57
N LYS A 481 16.06 -5.03 10.97
CA LYS A 481 15.41 -4.57 12.20
C LYS A 481 15.52 -3.06 12.37
N ALA A 482 15.02 -2.34 11.36
CA ALA A 482 15.03 -0.88 11.39
C ALA A 482 14.21 -0.35 12.58
N LYS A 483 14.69 0.71 13.23
CA LYS A 483 13.98 1.34 14.38
C LYS A 483 12.90 2.29 13.94
N VAL A 484 13.10 2.94 12.80
CA VAL A 484 12.18 3.89 12.16
C VAL A 484 12.32 3.77 10.66
N ILE A 485 11.34 4.30 9.91
CA ILE A 485 11.47 4.50 8.47
C ILE A 485 11.86 5.96 8.22
N THR A 486 12.94 6.15 7.46
CA THR A 486 13.52 7.48 7.18
C THR A 486 13.09 7.98 5.79
N ASP A 487 13.28 9.28 5.56
CA ASP A 487 12.99 9.90 4.26
C ASP A 487 13.90 9.31 3.15
N SER A 488 15.15 8.96 3.47
CA SER A 488 16.07 8.28 2.54
C SER A 488 15.65 6.85 2.21
N MET A 489 15.02 6.11 3.14
CA MET A 489 14.44 4.80 2.84
C MET A 489 13.28 4.90 1.85
N PHE A 490 12.42 5.92 1.94
CA PHE A 490 11.38 6.16 0.93
C PHE A 490 11.97 6.57 -0.42
N ALA A 491 12.99 7.43 -0.42
CA ALA A 491 13.69 7.80 -1.67
C ALA A 491 14.36 6.58 -2.31
N ALA A 492 14.97 5.70 -1.52
CA ALA A 492 15.54 4.43 -2.00
C ALA A 492 14.47 3.50 -2.60
N CYS A 493 13.26 3.42 -1.98
CA CYS A 493 12.13 2.72 -2.59
C CYS A 493 11.80 3.27 -3.97
N ALA A 494 11.64 4.59 -4.08
CA ALA A 494 11.26 5.24 -5.32
C ALA A 494 12.31 5.05 -6.42
N ASP A 495 13.58 5.17 -6.08
CA ASP A 495 14.70 4.98 -7.00
C ASP A 495 14.79 3.52 -7.47
N ALA A 496 14.63 2.54 -6.55
CA ALA A 496 14.61 1.13 -6.90
C ALA A 496 13.47 0.80 -7.88
N VAL A 497 12.26 1.33 -7.65
CA VAL A 497 11.11 1.15 -8.56
C VAL A 497 11.40 1.78 -9.93
N ALA A 498 11.92 3.01 -9.97
CA ALA A 498 12.23 3.72 -11.21
C ALA A 498 13.30 3.01 -12.05
N LYS A 499 14.29 2.41 -11.43
CA LYS A 499 15.37 1.65 -12.09
C LYS A 499 14.89 0.35 -12.77
N MET A 500 13.71 -0.14 -12.43
CA MET A 500 13.14 -1.33 -13.08
C MET A 500 12.61 -1.06 -14.48
N VAL A 501 12.55 0.20 -14.91
CA VAL A 501 12.02 0.62 -16.21
C VAL A 501 13.08 1.37 -17.01
N ASP A 502 13.26 1.00 -18.28
CA ASP A 502 14.02 1.82 -19.23
C ASP A 502 13.10 2.88 -19.83
N SER A 503 12.77 3.89 -19.03
CA SER A 503 11.83 4.97 -19.38
C SER A 503 12.31 5.87 -20.53
N ALA A 504 13.57 5.77 -20.94
CA ALA A 504 14.13 6.53 -22.06
C ALA A 504 13.67 6.01 -23.43
N LYS A 505 13.17 4.78 -23.51
CA LYS A 505 12.64 4.20 -24.76
C LYS A 505 11.33 4.88 -25.17
N PRO A 506 11.12 5.15 -26.48
CA PRO A 506 9.84 5.67 -26.96
C PRO A 506 8.67 4.76 -26.56
N GLY A 507 7.63 5.33 -25.97
CA GLY A 507 6.45 4.61 -25.51
C GLY A 507 6.62 3.80 -24.20
N ALA A 508 7.80 3.82 -23.58
CA ALA A 508 8.00 3.15 -22.31
C ALA A 508 7.17 3.78 -21.18
N SER A 509 6.72 2.94 -20.27
CA SER A 509 6.06 3.36 -19.04
C SER A 509 7.03 4.10 -18.11
N LEU A 510 6.51 4.94 -17.21
CA LEU A 510 7.29 5.52 -16.10
C LEU A 510 7.39 4.56 -14.89
N LEU A 511 6.57 3.54 -14.82
CA LEU A 511 6.53 2.59 -13.71
C LEU A 511 6.53 1.15 -14.25
N PRO A 512 7.04 0.17 -13.48
CA PRO A 512 7.06 -1.21 -13.90
C PRO A 512 5.66 -1.81 -14.08
N SER A 513 5.58 -2.90 -14.81
CA SER A 513 4.35 -3.70 -14.92
C SER A 513 4.10 -4.47 -13.63
N ILE A 514 2.82 -4.64 -13.26
CA ILE A 514 2.43 -5.46 -12.12
C ILE A 514 2.94 -6.92 -12.22
N LYS A 515 3.25 -7.39 -13.41
CA LYS A 515 3.88 -8.70 -13.63
C LYS A 515 5.27 -8.83 -13.02
N GLN A 516 5.96 -7.69 -12.82
CA GLN A 516 7.29 -7.60 -12.23
C GLN A 516 7.26 -7.39 -10.72
N LEU A 517 6.07 -7.42 -10.09
CA LEU A 517 5.89 -7.01 -8.70
C LEU A 517 6.83 -7.71 -7.73
N ARG A 518 7.11 -9.01 -7.89
CA ARG A 518 8.07 -9.74 -7.03
C ARG A 518 9.49 -9.23 -7.20
N GLU A 519 9.94 -9.04 -8.44
CA GLU A 519 11.29 -8.53 -8.74
C GLU A 519 11.47 -7.12 -8.19
N VAL A 520 10.46 -6.27 -8.39
CA VAL A 520 10.43 -4.91 -7.82
C VAL A 520 10.52 -4.95 -6.31
N SER A 521 9.70 -5.79 -5.65
CA SER A 521 9.67 -5.88 -4.19
C SER A 521 11.01 -6.31 -3.59
N VAL A 522 11.71 -7.25 -4.23
CA VAL A 522 13.05 -7.68 -3.79
C VAL A 522 14.08 -6.56 -3.99
N SER A 523 14.07 -5.89 -5.15
CA SER A 523 14.95 -4.75 -5.43
C SER A 523 14.74 -3.62 -4.43
N VAL A 524 13.48 -3.27 -4.16
CA VAL A 524 13.11 -2.26 -3.14
C VAL A 524 13.61 -2.68 -1.76
N ALA A 525 13.40 -3.93 -1.35
CA ALA A 525 13.84 -4.41 -0.04
C ALA A 525 15.36 -4.30 0.16
N ILE A 526 16.14 -4.61 -0.86
CA ILE A 526 17.60 -4.49 -0.83
C ILE A 526 18.03 -3.03 -0.65
N GLU A 527 17.49 -2.11 -1.44
CA GLU A 527 17.87 -0.69 -1.38
C GLU A 527 17.37 -0.02 -0.08
N VAL A 528 16.19 -0.39 0.41
CA VAL A 528 15.67 0.06 1.72
C VAL A 528 16.57 -0.41 2.86
N ALA A 529 16.98 -1.68 2.85
CA ALA A 529 17.87 -2.21 3.88
C ALA A 529 19.23 -1.49 3.88
N LYS A 530 19.79 -1.19 2.69
CA LYS A 530 21.02 -0.40 2.55
C LYS A 530 20.85 1.01 3.11
N ALA A 531 19.76 1.70 2.73
CA ALA A 531 19.47 3.05 3.22
C ALA A 531 19.29 3.08 4.75
N ALA A 532 18.61 2.10 5.34
CA ALA A 532 18.47 1.98 6.79
C ALA A 532 19.82 1.82 7.52
N ILE A 533 20.74 1.07 6.92
CA ILE A 533 22.11 0.88 7.44
C ILE A 533 22.90 2.20 7.33
N GLU A 534 22.85 2.87 6.20
CA GLU A 534 23.53 4.15 5.97
C GLU A 534 23.04 5.25 6.92
N ASP A 535 21.74 5.28 7.20
CA ASP A 535 21.13 6.23 8.14
C ASP A 535 21.40 5.87 9.61
N GLY A 536 21.99 4.71 9.90
CA GLY A 536 22.27 4.24 11.25
C GLY A 536 21.03 3.86 12.05
N VAL A 537 19.92 3.55 11.40
CA VAL A 537 18.66 3.12 12.04
C VAL A 537 18.48 1.60 12.05
N ALA A 538 19.35 0.84 11.39
CA ALA A 538 19.37 -0.61 11.40
C ALA A 538 19.99 -1.15 12.72
N GLU A 539 19.35 -2.15 13.34
CA GLU A 539 19.92 -2.89 14.47
C GLU A 539 20.78 -4.07 14.01
N GLU A 540 20.42 -4.68 12.88
CA GLU A 540 21.18 -5.75 12.25
C GLU A 540 21.82 -5.25 10.96
N VAL A 541 23.14 -5.48 10.83
CA VAL A 541 23.93 -5.08 9.66
C VAL A 541 24.54 -6.34 9.06
N PRO A 542 23.85 -6.99 8.11
CA PRO A 542 24.37 -8.20 7.46
C PRO A 542 25.62 -7.88 6.61
N GLU A 543 26.57 -8.83 6.51
CA GLU A 543 27.74 -8.71 5.63
C GLU A 543 27.34 -8.60 4.16
N ASP A 544 26.28 -9.29 3.76
CA ASP A 544 25.69 -9.29 2.42
C ASP A 544 24.18 -9.03 2.52
N VAL A 545 23.79 -7.79 2.26
CA VAL A 545 22.41 -7.34 2.34
C VAL A 545 21.51 -8.06 1.33
N GLU A 546 22.00 -8.26 0.09
CA GLU A 546 21.23 -8.93 -0.95
C GLU A 546 20.94 -10.39 -0.57
N LYS A 547 21.97 -11.08 -0.05
CA LYS A 547 21.79 -12.44 0.45
C LYS A 547 20.84 -12.48 1.63
N ALA A 548 20.95 -11.57 2.59
CA ALA A 548 20.07 -11.51 3.77
C ALA A 548 18.60 -11.30 3.38
N VAL A 549 18.32 -10.41 2.44
CA VAL A 549 16.97 -10.18 1.91
C VAL A 549 16.45 -11.46 1.22
N ASN A 550 17.24 -12.08 0.35
CA ASN A 550 16.81 -13.30 -0.35
C ASN A 550 16.59 -14.49 0.60
N ASP A 551 17.40 -14.64 1.63
CA ASP A 551 17.27 -15.70 2.64
C ASP A 551 16.01 -15.50 3.53
N ALA A 552 15.54 -14.25 3.69
CA ALA A 552 14.35 -13.91 4.47
C ALA A 552 13.03 -14.17 3.71
N ILE A 553 13.09 -14.38 2.40
CA ILE A 553 11.89 -14.62 1.58
C ILE A 553 11.26 -15.97 1.91
N TRP A 554 10.07 -15.94 2.46
CA TRP A 554 9.24 -17.12 2.61
C TRP A 554 8.71 -17.60 1.24
N ASN A 555 8.79 -18.90 1.01
CA ASN A 555 8.28 -19.54 -0.19
C ASN A 555 7.12 -20.47 0.13
N PRO A 556 6.04 -20.47 -0.68
CA PRO A 556 4.87 -21.32 -0.48
C PRO A 556 5.15 -22.76 -0.94
N ILE A 557 5.88 -23.50 -0.09
CA ILE A 557 6.21 -24.92 -0.27
C ILE A 557 5.75 -25.72 0.93
N TYR A 558 5.35 -26.97 0.73
CA TYR A 558 5.03 -27.86 1.84
C TYR A 558 6.31 -28.35 2.52
N ARG A 559 6.54 -27.88 3.74
CA ARG A 559 7.60 -28.41 4.61
C ARG A 559 7.18 -29.77 5.19
N THR A 560 8.14 -30.62 5.54
CA THR A 560 7.86 -31.86 6.25
C THR A 560 7.24 -31.57 7.61
N ILE A 561 6.14 -32.27 7.95
CA ILE A 561 5.51 -32.14 9.27
C ILE A 561 5.84 -33.35 10.12
N LYS A 562 6.47 -33.11 11.25
CA LYS A 562 6.89 -34.14 12.20
C LYS A 562 6.03 -34.12 13.45
N ALA A 563 5.65 -35.30 13.87
CA ALA A 563 4.92 -35.50 15.11
C ALA A 563 5.88 -35.45 16.31
N THR A 564 5.60 -34.56 17.28
CA THR A 564 6.33 -34.53 18.57
C THR A 564 5.44 -35.02 19.73
N LYS A 565 6.02 -35.32 20.87
CA LYS A 565 5.30 -35.80 22.04
C LYS A 565 4.60 -34.64 22.76
#